data_dac8874d1a8f59caa36a70e37ea76f9b
#
_entry.id   dac8874d1a8f59caa36a70e37ea76f9b
#
_cell.length_a   1.000
_cell.length_b   1.000
_cell.length_c   1.000
_cell.angle_alpha   90.00
_cell.angle_beta   90.00
_cell.angle_gamma   90.00
#
_symmetry.space_group_name_H-M   'P 1'
#
loop_
_entity.id
_entity.type
_entity.pdbx_description
1 polymer ?
#
loop_
_entity_poly.entity_id
_entity_poly.type
_entity_poly.pdbx_seq_one_letter_code
_entity_poly.pdbx_strand_id
1 'polypeptide(L)'
;NTGWEFEIGGVPVKTKDFNWTTTMRLSHSSSKITSLWGNNTYQDRVGFPSPGTNGSAGRIEAGTKIGSYYIWKYAGITDNGRWLLYDKNDNVILSDKKTYDDKRYIGNAIPALMVSWDHTFTYKNLSLGINLRSWIDFDVFNTINMYYGLSEVAGQNVLRNAYIDNR
;
A
#
# COMPACT_ATOMS: atom_id res chain seq x y z
N ASN A 1 -17.45 -9.33 -0.59
CA ASN A 1 -16.30 -9.64 0.26
C ASN A 1 -16.12 -11.14 0.37
N THR A 2 -14.89 -11.60 0.31
CA THR A 2 -14.46 -12.97 0.62
C THR A 2 -13.26 -12.89 1.55
N GLY A 3 -13.16 -13.87 2.47
CA GLY A 3 -12.02 -13.91 3.38
C GLY A 3 -12.04 -15.19 4.21
N TRP A 4 -10.94 -15.40 4.90
CA TRP A 4 -10.77 -16.48 5.86
C TRP A 4 -9.90 -16.00 7.01
N GLU A 5 -10.12 -16.56 8.17
CA GLU A 5 -9.33 -16.34 9.36
C GLU A 5 -8.96 -17.70 9.96
N PHE A 6 -7.74 -17.79 10.44
CA PHE A 6 -7.22 -18.98 11.08
C PHE A 6 -6.51 -18.59 12.37
N GLU A 7 -6.80 -19.30 13.45
CA GLU A 7 -6.12 -19.16 14.73
C GLU A 7 -5.65 -20.52 15.22
N ILE A 8 -4.41 -20.59 15.65
CA ILE A 8 -3.86 -21.72 16.36
C ILE A 8 -3.11 -21.24 17.59
N GLY A 9 -3.40 -21.83 18.74
CA GLY A 9 -2.74 -21.48 19.99
C GLY A 9 -2.54 -22.68 20.88
N GLY A 10 -1.60 -22.55 21.82
CA GLY A 10 -1.29 -23.61 22.75
C GLY A 10 -0.27 -23.21 23.79
N VAL A 11 0.06 -24.19 24.62
CA VAL A 11 1.05 -24.10 25.68
C VAL A 11 2.16 -25.11 25.42
N PRO A 12 3.17 -24.77 24.56
CA PRO A 12 4.23 -25.71 24.17
C PRO A 12 5.05 -26.20 25.35
N VAL A 13 5.25 -25.34 26.34
CA VAL A 13 6.02 -25.69 27.55
C VAL A 13 5.27 -25.25 28.80
N LYS A 14 5.05 -26.17 29.72
CA LYS A 14 4.50 -25.89 31.04
C LYS A 14 5.22 -26.71 32.09
N THR A 15 5.92 -26.03 32.99
CA THR A 15 6.59 -26.64 34.17
C THR A 15 6.11 -25.96 35.43
N LYS A 16 6.66 -26.33 36.57
CA LYS A 16 6.35 -25.72 37.86
C LYS A 16 6.67 -24.22 37.91
N ASP A 17 7.81 -23.83 37.33
CA ASP A 17 8.33 -22.47 37.39
C ASP A 17 8.28 -21.72 36.08
N PHE A 18 8.04 -22.40 34.92
CA PHE A 18 8.03 -21.82 33.58
C PHE A 18 6.80 -22.23 32.80
N ASN A 19 6.16 -21.25 32.18
CA ASN A 19 5.04 -21.44 31.26
C ASN A 19 5.26 -20.62 29.99
N TRP A 20 5.10 -21.25 28.81
CA TRP A 20 5.11 -20.59 27.52
C TRP A 20 3.77 -20.82 26.81
N THR A 21 3.05 -19.74 26.58
CA THR A 21 1.83 -19.73 25.77
C THR A 21 2.12 -19.03 24.47
N THR A 22 1.59 -19.55 23.36
CA THR A 22 1.72 -18.93 22.04
C THR A 22 0.42 -19.03 21.28
N THR A 23 0.12 -18.00 20.47
CA THR A 23 -1.05 -17.97 19.59
C THR A 23 -0.66 -17.29 18.27
N MET A 24 -0.90 -17.97 17.15
CA MET A 24 -0.72 -17.43 15.82
C MET A 24 -2.09 -17.22 15.16
N ARG A 25 -2.25 -16.07 14.52
CA ARG A 25 -3.45 -15.70 13.75
C ARG A 25 -3.06 -15.32 12.35
N LEU A 26 -3.79 -15.82 11.39
CA LEU A 26 -3.68 -15.50 9.97
C LEU A 26 -5.03 -15.01 9.51
N SER A 27 -5.07 -13.89 8.76
CA SER A 27 -6.31 -13.43 8.14
C SER A 27 -6.05 -12.92 6.73
N HIS A 28 -6.94 -13.30 5.84
CA HIS A 28 -7.01 -12.83 4.46
C HIS A 28 -8.39 -12.25 4.21
N SER A 29 -8.46 -11.07 3.60
CA SER A 29 -9.72 -10.51 3.12
C SER A 29 -9.54 -9.90 1.73
N SER A 30 -10.53 -10.06 0.89
CA SER A 30 -10.59 -9.47 -0.43
C SER A 30 -11.97 -8.90 -0.69
N SER A 31 -12.03 -7.64 -1.09
CA SER A 31 -13.26 -6.94 -1.40
C SER A 31 -13.25 -6.48 -2.84
N LYS A 32 -14.30 -6.84 -3.58
CA LYS A 32 -14.48 -6.45 -4.98
C LYS A 32 -15.76 -5.63 -5.12
N ILE A 33 -15.69 -4.56 -5.89
CA ILE A 33 -16.84 -3.72 -6.21
C ILE A 33 -17.67 -4.44 -7.25
N THR A 34 -18.93 -4.72 -6.95
CA THR A 34 -19.84 -5.42 -7.87
C THR A 34 -20.64 -4.47 -8.74
N SER A 35 -21.04 -3.33 -8.19
CA SER A 35 -21.79 -2.31 -8.92
C SER A 35 -21.62 -0.95 -8.24
N LEU A 36 -21.88 0.11 -8.99
CA LEU A 36 -22.00 1.48 -8.50
C LEU A 36 -23.45 1.93 -8.58
N TRP A 37 -23.76 2.99 -7.81
CA TRP A 37 -25.10 3.58 -7.83
C TRP A 37 -25.38 4.29 -9.16
N GLY A 38 -26.58 4.15 -9.66
CA GLY A 38 -27.02 4.71 -10.94
C GLY A 38 -26.34 4.02 -12.13
N ASN A 39 -26.13 4.75 -13.21
CA ASN A 39 -25.50 4.28 -14.45
C ASN A 39 -23.99 4.54 -14.48
N ASN A 40 -23.38 4.83 -13.33
CA ASN A 40 -21.95 5.11 -13.27
C ASN A 40 -21.14 3.82 -13.47
N THR A 41 -20.15 3.86 -14.36
CA THR A 41 -19.21 2.76 -14.58
C THR A 41 -18.01 2.87 -13.64
N TYR A 42 -17.60 4.11 -13.31
CA TYR A 42 -16.52 4.39 -12.35
C TYR A 42 -16.75 5.72 -11.63
N GLN A 43 -16.02 5.93 -10.55
CA GLN A 43 -15.91 7.20 -9.82
C GLN A 43 -14.47 7.43 -9.39
N ASP A 44 -13.89 8.55 -9.79
CA ASP A 44 -12.55 8.96 -9.35
C ASP A 44 -12.60 9.62 -7.97
N ARG A 45 -11.61 9.29 -7.15
CA ARG A 45 -11.43 9.86 -5.81
C ARG A 45 -10.66 11.18 -5.92
N VAL A 46 -11.34 12.24 -6.20
CA VAL A 46 -10.78 13.60 -6.29
C VAL A 46 -10.10 13.99 -4.98
N GLY A 47 -8.94 14.66 -5.08
CA GLY A 47 -8.18 15.11 -3.92
C GLY A 47 -7.38 14.00 -3.21
N PHE A 48 -7.38 12.77 -3.71
CA PHE A 48 -6.50 11.72 -3.25
C PHE A 48 -5.23 11.69 -4.13
N PRO A 49 -4.02 11.60 -3.61
CA PRO A 49 -3.65 11.21 -2.24
C PRO A 49 -3.68 12.34 -1.21
N SER A 50 -3.85 13.58 -1.60
CA SER A 50 -3.89 14.70 -0.65
C SER A 50 -4.85 15.79 -1.13
N PRO A 51 -5.52 16.51 -0.21
CA PRO A 51 -6.28 17.71 -0.54
C PRO A 51 -5.43 18.70 -1.33
N GLY A 52 -6.00 19.28 -2.38
CA GLY A 52 -5.33 20.27 -3.23
C GLY A 52 -4.53 19.70 -4.41
N THR A 53 -4.40 18.37 -4.56
CA THR A 53 -3.89 17.78 -5.79
C THR A 53 -4.95 17.81 -6.90
N ASN A 54 -4.55 18.25 -8.10
CA ASN A 54 -5.41 18.26 -9.28
C ASN A 54 -5.56 16.87 -9.93
N GLY A 55 -5.20 15.82 -9.22
CA GLY A 55 -5.23 14.46 -9.73
C GLY A 55 -5.98 13.51 -8.81
N SER A 56 -6.20 12.32 -9.30
CA SER A 56 -6.69 11.20 -8.53
C SER A 56 -5.78 10.00 -8.72
N ALA A 57 -5.35 9.41 -7.61
CA ALA A 57 -4.63 8.14 -7.60
C ALA A 57 -5.56 6.97 -7.24
N GLY A 58 -6.83 7.23 -7.01
CA GLY A 58 -7.84 6.23 -6.67
C GLY A 58 -9.05 6.30 -7.59
N ARG A 59 -9.53 5.14 -8.03
CA ARG A 59 -10.76 4.98 -8.79
C ARG A 59 -11.58 3.85 -8.19
N ILE A 60 -12.87 4.07 -8.08
CA ILE A 60 -13.87 3.07 -7.73
C ILE A 60 -14.54 2.64 -9.02
N GLU A 61 -14.44 1.38 -9.39
CA GLU A 61 -14.98 0.84 -10.64
C GLU A 61 -15.51 -0.58 -10.41
N ALA A 62 -16.64 -0.90 -11.02
CA ALA A 62 -17.21 -2.25 -10.93
C ALA A 62 -16.21 -3.27 -11.50
N GLY A 63 -16.03 -4.37 -10.80
CA GLY A 63 -15.06 -5.40 -11.17
C GLY A 63 -13.68 -5.24 -10.54
N THR A 64 -13.36 -4.13 -9.88
CA THR A 64 -12.06 -3.88 -9.29
C THR A 64 -12.02 -4.17 -7.79
N LYS A 65 -10.81 -4.39 -7.25
CA LYS A 65 -10.59 -4.55 -5.82
C LYS A 65 -10.62 -3.18 -5.13
N ILE A 66 -11.20 -3.12 -3.93
CA ILE A 66 -11.12 -1.95 -3.06
C ILE A 66 -9.66 -1.75 -2.64
N GLY A 67 -9.22 -0.49 -2.57
CA GLY A 67 -7.85 -0.13 -2.18
C GLY A 67 -6.83 -0.13 -3.31
N SER A 68 -7.24 -0.46 -4.55
CA SER A 68 -6.34 -0.38 -5.70
C SER A 68 -6.04 1.06 -6.10
N TYR A 69 -4.79 1.32 -6.46
CA TYR A 69 -4.36 2.61 -7.01
C TYR A 69 -4.59 2.65 -8.51
N TYR A 70 -5.09 3.78 -9.03
CA TYR A 70 -5.33 4.04 -10.44
C TYR A 70 -4.44 5.18 -10.91
N ILE A 71 -3.25 4.82 -11.41
CA ILE A 71 -2.16 5.76 -11.68
C ILE A 71 -1.43 5.43 -13.00
N TRP A 72 -0.58 6.37 -13.47
CA TRP A 72 0.32 6.10 -14.58
C TRP A 72 1.46 5.18 -14.12
N LYS A 73 1.81 4.21 -14.96
CA LYS A 73 2.91 3.29 -14.70
C LYS A 73 4.22 3.93 -15.16
N TYR A 74 5.16 4.04 -14.24
CA TYR A 74 6.50 4.55 -14.50
C TYR A 74 7.32 3.57 -15.33
N ALA A 75 8.07 4.09 -16.33
CA ALA A 75 8.90 3.31 -17.24
C ALA A 75 10.39 3.64 -17.12
N GLY A 76 10.76 4.77 -16.50
CA GLY A 76 12.14 5.19 -16.37
C GLY A 76 12.33 6.69 -16.54
N ILE A 77 13.59 7.08 -16.67
CA ILE A 77 14.01 8.47 -16.97
C ILE A 77 14.94 8.44 -18.19
N THR A 78 14.81 9.42 -19.05
CA THR A 78 15.75 9.61 -20.18
C THR A 78 17.08 10.15 -19.69
N ASP A 79 18.12 10.08 -20.53
CA ASP A 79 19.46 10.67 -20.23
C ASP A 79 19.40 12.18 -19.92
N ASN A 80 18.37 12.86 -20.43
CA ASN A 80 18.14 14.31 -20.18
C ASN A 80 17.25 14.58 -18.96
N GLY A 81 16.97 13.55 -18.11
CA GLY A 81 16.18 13.70 -16.90
C GLY A 81 14.66 13.77 -17.10
N ARG A 82 14.13 13.46 -18.28
CA ARG A 82 12.67 13.46 -18.53
C ARG A 82 12.05 12.14 -18.13
N TRP A 83 10.90 12.20 -17.52
CA TRP A 83 10.16 11.02 -17.08
C TRP A 83 9.54 10.26 -18.23
N LEU A 84 9.67 8.94 -18.18
CA LEU A 84 9.06 7.98 -19.08
C LEU A 84 7.93 7.23 -18.38
N LEU A 85 6.83 7.06 -19.09
CA LEU A 85 5.64 6.34 -18.63
C LEU A 85 5.25 5.29 -19.67
N TYR A 86 4.48 4.30 -19.24
CA TYR A 86 3.81 3.39 -20.16
C TYR A 86 2.44 3.97 -20.57
N ASP A 87 2.13 3.96 -21.86
CA ASP A 87 0.79 4.22 -22.37
C ASP A 87 -0.15 3.01 -22.16
N LYS A 88 -1.41 3.13 -22.55
CA LYS A 88 -2.41 2.05 -22.43
C LYS A 88 -2.06 0.78 -23.22
N ASN A 89 -1.18 0.87 -24.21
CA ASN A 89 -0.73 -0.25 -25.07
C ASN A 89 0.66 -0.79 -24.64
N ASP A 90 1.16 -0.38 -23.46
CA ASP A 90 2.50 -0.72 -22.96
C ASP A 90 3.68 -0.18 -23.78
N ASN A 91 3.46 0.84 -24.62
CA ASN A 91 4.56 1.58 -25.22
C ASN A 91 5.15 2.59 -24.23
N VAL A 92 6.46 2.77 -24.29
CA VAL A 92 7.14 3.78 -23.49
C VAL A 92 6.99 5.15 -24.15
N ILE A 93 6.43 6.09 -23.44
CA ILE A 93 6.20 7.47 -23.88
C ILE A 93 6.81 8.48 -22.91
N LEU A 94 7.06 9.69 -23.39
CA LEU A 94 7.42 10.80 -22.51
C LEU A 94 6.22 11.24 -21.66
N SER A 95 6.48 11.67 -20.43
CA SER A 95 5.42 12.04 -19.48
C SER A 95 4.53 13.21 -19.92
N ASP A 96 5.00 14.07 -20.82
CA ASP A 96 4.21 15.15 -21.44
C ASP A 96 3.23 14.67 -22.51
N LYS A 97 3.37 13.45 -22.99
CA LYS A 97 2.48 12.79 -23.95
C LYS A 97 1.40 11.94 -23.33
N LYS A 98 1.46 11.75 -21.98
CA LYS A 98 0.46 10.93 -21.29
C LYS A 98 -0.94 11.50 -21.42
N THR A 99 -1.89 10.60 -21.53
CA THR A 99 -3.32 10.89 -21.43
C THR A 99 -3.92 10.30 -20.17
N TYR A 100 -5.15 10.65 -19.86
CA TYR A 100 -5.84 10.07 -18.71
C TYR A 100 -6.11 8.57 -18.90
N ASP A 101 -6.29 8.13 -20.14
CA ASP A 101 -6.55 6.73 -20.51
C ASP A 101 -5.32 5.82 -20.34
N ASP A 102 -4.13 6.39 -20.16
CA ASP A 102 -2.91 5.64 -19.91
C ASP A 102 -2.76 5.23 -18.44
N LYS A 103 -3.67 5.69 -17.57
CA LYS A 103 -3.73 5.20 -16.20
C LYS A 103 -4.20 3.75 -16.13
N ARG A 104 -3.72 3.03 -15.15
CA ARG A 104 -4.09 1.63 -14.90
C ARG A 104 -4.10 1.32 -13.41
N TYR A 105 -4.71 0.21 -13.05
CA TYR A 105 -4.67 -0.30 -11.68
C TYR A 105 -3.28 -0.88 -11.39
N ILE A 106 -2.60 -0.32 -10.38
CA ILE A 106 -1.26 -0.74 -9.95
C ILE A 106 -1.26 -0.81 -8.44
N GLY A 107 -0.94 -2.00 -7.92
CA GLY A 107 -0.87 -2.22 -6.48
C GLY A 107 -2.20 -2.12 -5.75
N ASN A 108 -2.15 -2.37 -4.44
CA ASN A 108 -3.30 -2.31 -3.55
C ASN A 108 -2.86 -1.94 -2.13
N ALA A 109 -3.59 -1.05 -1.47
CA ALA A 109 -3.32 -0.63 -0.10
C ALA A 109 -3.75 -1.65 0.96
N ILE A 110 -4.57 -2.66 0.59
CA ILE A 110 -5.06 -3.67 1.51
C ILE A 110 -4.13 -4.88 1.46
N PRO A 111 -3.51 -5.29 2.58
CA PRO A 111 -2.65 -6.45 2.63
C PRO A 111 -3.37 -7.72 2.17
N ALA A 112 -2.69 -8.53 1.36
CA ALA A 112 -3.22 -9.84 0.94
C ALA A 112 -3.28 -10.82 2.12
N LEU A 113 -2.35 -10.69 3.07
CA LEU A 113 -2.31 -11.52 4.26
C LEU A 113 -1.85 -10.69 5.47
N MET A 114 -2.55 -10.83 6.58
CA MET A 114 -2.15 -10.30 7.88
C MET A 114 -1.79 -11.45 8.81
N VAL A 115 -0.67 -11.33 9.48
CA VAL A 115 -0.14 -12.32 10.42
C VAL A 115 0.04 -11.64 11.77
N SER A 116 -0.42 -12.30 12.83
CA SER A 116 -0.11 -11.94 14.22
C SER A 116 0.38 -13.18 14.94
N TRP A 117 1.46 -13.04 15.69
CA TRP A 117 2.03 -14.13 16.46
C TRP A 117 2.40 -13.64 17.86
N ASP A 118 1.63 -14.11 18.84
CA ASP A 118 1.73 -13.72 20.23
C ASP A 118 2.44 -14.79 21.03
N HIS A 119 3.38 -14.36 21.88
CA HIS A 119 4.05 -15.21 22.87
C HIS A 119 3.94 -14.61 24.26
N THR A 120 3.66 -15.43 25.22
CA THR A 120 3.75 -15.08 26.64
C THR A 120 4.61 -16.11 27.36
N PHE A 121 5.69 -15.63 27.92
CA PHE A 121 6.62 -16.42 28.75
C PHE A 121 6.46 -16.00 30.20
N THR A 122 6.21 -16.94 31.10
CA THR A 122 6.13 -16.69 32.52
C THR A 122 7.15 -17.57 33.22
N TYR A 123 8.03 -16.96 33.99
CA TYR A 123 8.99 -17.66 34.83
C TYR A 123 8.84 -17.17 36.27
N LYS A 124 8.33 -18.05 37.17
CA LYS A 124 7.95 -17.69 38.52
C LYS A 124 7.00 -16.49 38.56
N ASN A 125 7.45 -15.37 39.10
CA ASN A 125 6.71 -14.11 39.20
C ASN A 125 7.03 -13.08 38.14
N LEU A 126 7.86 -13.45 37.13
CA LEU A 126 8.19 -12.60 35.97
C LEU A 126 7.39 -13.05 34.74
N SER A 127 6.92 -12.09 33.96
CA SER A 127 6.24 -12.35 32.68
C SER A 127 6.79 -11.46 31.58
N LEU A 128 6.99 -12.05 30.39
CA LEU A 128 7.41 -11.38 29.17
C LEU A 128 6.40 -11.68 28.06
N GLY A 129 5.80 -10.64 27.50
CA GLY A 129 4.96 -10.73 26.31
C GLY A 129 5.71 -10.24 25.06
N ILE A 130 5.64 -11.01 23.98
CA ILE A 130 6.16 -10.62 22.66
C ILE A 130 5.01 -10.75 21.67
N ASN A 131 4.71 -9.66 20.95
CA ASN A 131 3.70 -9.61 19.88
C ASN A 131 4.39 -9.27 18.58
N LEU A 132 4.32 -10.16 17.60
CA LEU A 132 4.83 -9.98 16.25
C LEU A 132 3.65 -9.78 15.31
N ARG A 133 3.74 -8.77 14.44
CA ARG A 133 2.72 -8.50 13.40
C ARG A 133 3.40 -8.29 12.06
N SER A 134 2.78 -8.81 11.02
CA SER A 134 3.23 -8.64 9.64
C SER A 134 2.04 -8.44 8.72
N TRP A 135 2.19 -7.49 7.81
CA TRP A 135 1.29 -7.29 6.67
C TRP A 135 2.06 -7.63 5.40
N ILE A 136 1.47 -8.48 4.57
CA ILE A 136 2.16 -9.07 3.43
C ILE A 136 1.41 -8.71 2.16
N ASP A 137 2.17 -8.37 1.13
CA ASP A 137 1.70 -8.04 -0.22
C ASP A 137 0.67 -6.90 -0.21
N PHE A 138 1.17 -5.70 0.08
CA PHE A 138 0.42 -4.44 -0.03
C PHE A 138 1.35 -3.30 -0.44
N ASP A 139 0.78 -2.25 -0.97
CA ASP A 139 1.49 -1.07 -1.41
C ASP A 139 1.11 0.16 -0.59
N VAL A 140 2.07 1.03 -0.35
CA VAL A 140 1.84 2.31 0.32
C VAL A 140 2.08 3.45 -0.64
N PHE A 141 1.09 4.31 -0.83
CA PHE A 141 1.28 5.53 -1.59
C PHE A 141 2.10 6.54 -0.78
N ASN A 142 3.34 6.77 -1.19
CA ASN A 142 4.26 7.66 -0.48
C ASN A 142 3.99 9.13 -0.81
N THR A 143 3.02 9.74 -0.14
CA THR A 143 2.65 11.15 -0.31
C THR A 143 3.76 12.09 0.13
N ILE A 144 4.55 11.72 1.13
CA ILE A 144 5.67 12.55 1.61
C ILE A 144 6.71 12.71 0.49
N ASN A 145 7.09 11.62 -0.16
CA ASN A 145 8.05 11.68 -1.26
C ASN A 145 7.49 12.43 -2.47
N MET A 146 6.19 12.31 -2.71
CA MET A 146 5.51 13.04 -3.78
C MET A 146 5.58 14.57 -3.59
N TYR A 147 5.44 15.06 -2.36
CA TYR A 147 5.45 16.50 -2.06
C TYR A 147 6.83 17.06 -1.79
N TYR A 148 7.65 16.34 -1.05
CA TYR A 148 8.94 16.82 -0.55
C TYR A 148 10.14 16.16 -1.23
N GLY A 149 9.89 15.21 -2.12
CA GLY A 149 10.91 14.54 -2.91
C GLY A 149 11.32 15.28 -4.19
N LEU A 150 10.72 16.44 -4.48
CA LEU A 150 11.02 17.28 -5.64
C LEU A 150 11.72 18.56 -5.17
N SER A 151 12.91 18.83 -5.72
CA SER A 151 13.71 20.01 -5.37
C SER A 151 13.16 21.32 -5.97
N GLU A 152 12.23 21.25 -6.90
CA GLU A 152 11.74 22.40 -7.67
C GLU A 152 10.59 23.16 -6.99
N VAL A 153 10.07 22.68 -5.87
CA VAL A 153 8.94 23.32 -5.19
C VAL A 153 9.47 24.46 -4.30
N ALA A 154 9.37 25.68 -4.81
CA ALA A 154 9.81 26.87 -4.10
C ALA A 154 9.03 27.09 -2.78
N GLY A 155 9.73 27.48 -1.72
CA GLY A 155 9.13 27.83 -0.43
C GLY A 155 8.80 26.67 0.50
N GLN A 156 9.22 25.45 0.16
CA GLN A 156 9.03 24.26 1.00
C GLN A 156 10.37 23.58 1.34
N ASN A 157 10.44 22.97 2.50
CA ASN A 157 11.54 22.07 2.82
C ASN A 157 11.44 20.81 1.95
N VAL A 158 12.59 20.35 1.47
CA VAL A 158 12.68 19.11 0.68
C VAL A 158 13.31 17.99 1.49
N LEU A 159 13.05 16.76 1.11
CA LEU A 159 13.73 15.62 1.69
C LEU A 159 15.22 15.65 1.36
N ARG A 160 16.04 15.18 2.30
CA ARG A 160 17.49 15.16 2.13
C ARG A 160 17.95 14.39 0.88
N ASN A 161 17.31 13.28 0.57
CA ASN A 161 17.59 12.48 -0.64
C ASN A 161 17.30 13.28 -1.91
N ALA A 162 16.20 14.03 -1.97
CA ALA A 162 15.88 14.88 -3.12
C ALA A 162 16.95 15.96 -3.37
N TYR A 163 17.60 16.44 -2.32
CA TYR A 163 18.67 17.42 -2.43
C TYR A 163 20.01 16.79 -2.87
N ILE A 164 20.30 15.56 -2.43
CA ILE A 164 21.59 14.88 -2.70
C ILE A 164 21.59 14.23 -4.10
N ASP A 165 20.46 13.61 -4.49
CA ASP A 165 20.39 12.81 -5.71
C ASP A 165 20.15 13.65 -6.99
N ASN A 166 19.86 14.95 -6.83
CA ASN A 166 19.65 15.89 -7.95
C ASN A 166 20.88 16.78 -8.26
N ARG A 167 22.10 16.32 -7.92
CA ARG A 167 23.36 17.01 -8.28
C ARG A 167 24.00 16.42 -9.51
#